data_4a9ded6cd6d97246dfb343e592e6770e
#
_entry.id   4a9ded6cd6d97246dfb343e592e6770e
#
_cell.length_a   1.000
_cell.length_b   1.000
_cell.length_c   1.000
_cell.angle_alpha   90.00
_cell.angle_beta   90.00
_cell.angle_gamma   90.00
#
_symmetry.space_group_name_H-M   'P 1'
#
loop_
_entity.id
_entity.type
_entity.pdbx_description
1 polymer ?
#
loop_
_entity_poly.entity_id
_entity_poly.type
_entity_poly.pdbx_seq_one_letter_code
_entity_poly.pdbx_strand_id
1 'polypeptide(L)'
;MLCKKCSRELPDDAILCCYCGVKQVKPKQTTRTHGNGLGTVFKDKNTGKWVARVIIGWRLDEEGRPRAITKSKSGLRTSNEARAVIPKLKAMTIAPPPDVTFAELYGRWHDIYDLRVTKSTMDCYRAAYKHCARLYASRFVDIKGDDLQACIDGCDAGKRTKENIKAFLSLLYKYAMHNDIVSRNRAETLYTGNGIKGTRPAFTRDELERIRQAIDVVPYADYIYCMIYLGYRPGEMLVLEKSAYDAEHDCLIGGSKTDAGRNRIVTISPKIAPLIRRQLLTPGRYLFPRHTDFQKINENYFRKFCFQPAMRALGITGRVPYSCRHTFANLLKDVTGSDTDKSSLMGHANAAMTKYYQSADYDSLRRLTDNI
;
A
#
# COMPACT_ATOMS: atom_id res chain seq x y z
N MET A 1 49.66 -4.44 -33.52
CA MET A 1 50.13 -5.74 -32.94
C MET A 1 49.84 -6.90 -33.92
N LEU A 2 50.57 -8.02 -33.80
CA LEU A 2 50.32 -9.19 -34.64
C LEU A 2 49.26 -10.12 -34.02
N CYS A 3 48.39 -10.67 -34.83
CA CYS A 3 47.34 -11.63 -34.43
C CYS A 3 48.00 -12.92 -33.87
N LYS A 4 47.55 -13.39 -32.70
CA LYS A 4 48.05 -14.62 -32.04
C LYS A 4 47.80 -15.92 -32.85
N LYS A 5 46.88 -15.93 -33.84
CA LYS A 5 46.52 -17.12 -34.60
C LYS A 5 46.99 -17.06 -36.06
N CYS A 6 46.81 -15.96 -36.76
CA CYS A 6 47.10 -15.87 -38.16
C CYS A 6 48.27 -14.95 -38.50
N SER A 7 48.93 -14.38 -37.46
CA SER A 7 50.14 -13.52 -37.53
C SER A 7 49.98 -12.29 -38.45
N ARG A 8 48.77 -11.92 -38.84
CA ARG A 8 48.52 -10.70 -39.60
C ARG A 8 48.55 -9.48 -38.70
N GLU A 9 48.93 -8.36 -39.26
CA GLU A 9 49.01 -7.10 -38.54
C GLU A 9 47.58 -6.54 -38.19
N LEU A 10 47.44 -6.10 -36.97
CA LEU A 10 46.17 -5.56 -36.42
C LEU A 10 46.48 -4.22 -35.72
N PRO A 11 45.48 -3.34 -35.61
CA PRO A 11 45.54 -2.17 -34.74
C PRO A 11 45.94 -2.58 -33.31
N ASP A 12 46.66 -1.74 -32.60
CA ASP A 12 47.21 -2.09 -31.27
C ASP A 12 46.12 -2.29 -30.19
N ASP A 13 44.92 -1.76 -30.41
CA ASP A 13 43.74 -1.87 -29.55
C ASP A 13 42.76 -2.96 -30.00
N ALA A 14 43.06 -3.75 -31.03
CA ALA A 14 42.18 -4.75 -31.57
C ALA A 14 41.84 -5.85 -30.56
N ILE A 15 40.54 -5.97 -30.21
CA ILE A 15 39.98 -7.01 -29.31
C ILE A 15 39.75 -8.32 -30.05
N LEU A 16 39.44 -8.25 -31.34
CA LEU A 16 39.20 -9.37 -32.23
C LEU A 16 40.02 -9.21 -33.51
N CYS A 17 40.53 -10.31 -34.04
CA CYS A 17 41.17 -10.30 -35.37
C CYS A 17 40.13 -10.22 -36.47
N CYS A 18 40.13 -9.18 -37.26
CA CYS A 18 39.24 -9.01 -38.41
C CYS A 18 39.39 -10.06 -39.51
N TYR A 19 40.51 -10.80 -39.56
CA TYR A 19 40.79 -11.82 -40.56
C TYR A 19 40.44 -13.24 -40.13
N CYS A 20 40.55 -13.58 -38.85
CA CYS A 20 40.33 -14.96 -38.36
C CYS A 20 39.41 -15.05 -37.16
N GLY A 21 38.83 -13.95 -36.69
CA GLY A 21 37.84 -13.91 -35.61
C GLY A 21 38.36 -14.20 -34.20
N VAL A 22 39.68 -14.41 -34.01
CA VAL A 22 40.24 -14.79 -32.70
C VAL A 22 40.39 -13.58 -31.82
N LYS A 23 39.94 -13.70 -30.54
CA LYS A 23 40.13 -12.68 -29.50
C LYS A 23 41.61 -12.50 -29.17
N GLN A 24 42.11 -11.27 -29.25
CA GLN A 24 43.49 -10.90 -28.98
C GLN A 24 43.76 -10.60 -27.52
N VAL A 25 42.76 -10.15 -26.78
CA VAL A 25 42.84 -9.84 -25.35
C VAL A 25 42.26 -11.01 -24.56
N LYS A 26 43.04 -11.59 -23.65
CA LYS A 26 42.46 -12.51 -22.66
C LYS A 26 41.55 -11.70 -21.75
N PRO A 27 40.24 -12.08 -21.63
CA PRO A 27 39.41 -11.46 -20.62
C PRO A 27 40.11 -11.62 -19.25
N LYS A 28 40.24 -10.54 -18.48
CA LYS A 28 40.63 -10.65 -17.08
C LYS A 28 39.69 -11.61 -16.42
N GLN A 29 40.15 -12.82 -16.10
CA GLN A 29 39.40 -13.76 -15.28
C GLN A 29 39.26 -13.12 -13.90
N THR A 30 38.11 -12.52 -13.66
CA THR A 30 37.66 -12.21 -12.30
C THR A 30 37.29 -13.54 -11.66
N THR A 31 38.22 -14.17 -10.98
CA THR A 31 37.98 -15.34 -10.14
C THR A 31 37.12 -14.91 -8.96
N ARG A 32 35.82 -14.78 -9.19
CA ARG A 32 34.83 -14.72 -8.09
C ARG A 32 34.71 -16.14 -7.53
N THR A 33 35.47 -16.44 -6.51
CA THR A 33 35.46 -17.76 -5.86
C THR A 33 34.32 -17.97 -4.89
N HIS A 34 33.51 -16.95 -4.59
CA HIS A 34 32.39 -17.04 -3.64
C HIS A 34 31.23 -16.12 -4.03
N GLY A 35 30.01 -16.59 -3.73
CA GLY A 35 28.82 -15.78 -3.85
C GLY A 35 28.86 -14.51 -2.96
N ASN A 36 28.18 -13.44 -3.38
CA ASN A 36 28.13 -12.18 -2.66
C ASN A 36 27.68 -12.40 -1.19
N GLY A 37 28.44 -11.88 -0.22
CA GLY A 37 28.08 -11.92 1.20
C GLY A 37 28.70 -13.06 2.02
N LEU A 38 29.41 -14.02 1.42
CA LEU A 38 30.05 -15.13 2.16
C LEU A 38 31.39 -14.79 2.79
N GLY A 39 32.02 -13.67 2.44
CA GLY A 39 33.38 -13.28 2.85
C GLY A 39 34.40 -13.58 1.77
N THR A 40 35.62 -13.08 1.96
CA THR A 40 36.75 -13.20 1.00
C THR A 40 37.93 -13.90 1.64
N VAL A 41 38.56 -14.80 0.88
CA VAL A 41 39.80 -15.47 1.26
C VAL A 41 40.85 -15.10 0.24
N PHE A 42 42.00 -14.59 0.69
CA PHE A 42 43.11 -14.23 -0.17
C PHE A 42 44.46 -14.50 0.50
N LYS A 43 45.52 -14.62 -0.30
CA LYS A 43 46.88 -14.81 0.17
C LYS A 43 47.51 -13.44 0.33
N ASP A 44 48.03 -13.14 1.51
CA ASP A 44 48.74 -11.91 1.79
C ASP A 44 50.09 -11.93 1.05
N LYS A 45 50.37 -10.88 0.31
CA LYS A 45 51.56 -10.78 -0.56
C LYS A 45 52.87 -10.67 0.23
N ASN A 46 52.85 -10.10 1.44
CA ASN A 46 54.04 -9.84 2.24
C ASN A 46 54.39 -11.03 3.11
N THR A 47 53.39 -11.70 3.68
CA THR A 47 53.62 -12.81 4.61
C THR A 47 53.47 -14.19 3.97
N GLY A 48 52.92 -14.26 2.75
CA GLY A 48 52.65 -15.51 2.05
C GLY A 48 51.59 -16.38 2.71
N LYS A 49 50.94 -15.89 3.77
CA LYS A 49 49.91 -16.60 4.53
C LYS A 49 48.48 -16.25 4.06
N TRP A 50 47.52 -17.11 4.36
CA TRP A 50 46.14 -16.88 3.99
C TRP A 50 45.42 -15.96 4.99
N VAL A 51 44.52 -15.14 4.46
CA VAL A 51 43.70 -14.21 5.23
C VAL A 51 42.22 -14.44 4.87
N ALA A 52 41.38 -14.60 5.91
CA ALA A 52 39.94 -14.57 5.79
C ALA A 52 39.41 -13.18 6.19
N ARG A 53 38.54 -12.59 5.38
CA ARG A 53 37.92 -11.27 5.64
C ARG A 53 36.41 -11.34 5.42
N VAL A 54 35.66 -10.78 6.35
CA VAL A 54 34.19 -10.65 6.26
C VAL A 54 33.78 -9.19 6.42
N ILE A 55 32.75 -8.77 5.70
CA ILE A 55 32.09 -7.48 5.91
C ILE A 55 31.09 -7.68 7.04
N ILE A 56 31.17 -6.85 8.08
CA ILE A 56 30.34 -6.91 9.30
C ILE A 56 29.35 -5.76 9.39
N GLY A 57 29.45 -4.76 8.52
CA GLY A 57 28.60 -3.61 8.47
C GLY A 57 29.08 -2.59 7.45
N TRP A 58 28.36 -1.48 7.37
CA TRP A 58 28.69 -0.34 6.52
C TRP A 58 28.60 0.94 7.36
N ARG A 59 29.52 1.87 7.12
CA ARG A 59 29.45 3.23 7.66
C ARG A 59 29.55 4.23 6.53
N LEU A 60 29.02 5.41 6.70
CA LEU A 60 29.26 6.53 5.79
C LEU A 60 30.57 7.21 6.18
N ASP A 61 31.40 7.55 5.20
CA ASP A 61 32.56 8.43 5.40
C ASP A 61 32.12 9.90 5.48
N GLU A 62 33.06 10.81 5.67
CA GLU A 62 32.81 12.26 5.79
C GLU A 62 32.16 12.86 4.51
N GLU A 63 32.34 12.19 3.36
CA GLU A 63 31.71 12.58 2.09
C GLU A 63 30.38 11.83 1.82
N GLY A 64 29.82 11.10 2.80
CA GLY A 64 28.56 10.37 2.67
C GLY A 64 28.63 9.08 1.83
N ARG A 65 29.84 8.56 1.54
CA ARG A 65 30.01 7.34 0.76
C ARG A 65 30.02 6.09 1.66
N PRO A 66 29.35 4.99 1.25
CA PRO A 66 29.32 3.78 2.05
C PRO A 66 30.71 3.10 2.10
N ARG A 67 31.27 2.94 3.30
CA ARG A 67 32.52 2.20 3.58
C ARG A 67 32.21 0.93 4.33
N ALA A 68 32.72 -0.20 3.82
CA ALA A 68 32.57 -1.49 4.47
C ALA A 68 33.38 -1.54 5.78
N ILE A 69 32.73 -1.92 6.86
CA ILE A 69 33.37 -2.31 8.12
C ILE A 69 33.75 -3.79 7.96
N THR A 70 35.04 -4.12 8.03
CA THR A 70 35.50 -5.49 7.81
C THR A 70 36.20 -6.04 9.04
N LYS A 71 36.07 -7.37 9.25
CA LYS A 71 36.86 -8.12 10.22
C LYS A 71 37.68 -9.19 9.50
N SER A 72 38.94 -9.36 9.86
CA SER A 72 39.83 -10.31 9.20
C SER A 72 40.63 -11.11 10.21
N LYS A 73 40.96 -12.35 9.83
CA LYS A 73 41.93 -13.21 10.51
C LYS A 73 43.04 -13.57 9.53
N SER A 74 44.25 -13.22 9.87
CA SER A 74 45.47 -13.49 9.08
C SER A 74 46.28 -14.65 9.70
N GLY A 75 47.35 -15.04 9.02
CA GLY A 75 48.32 -16.02 9.54
C GLY A 75 47.94 -17.48 9.28
N LEU A 76 46.88 -17.74 8.47
CA LEU A 76 46.37 -19.08 8.19
C LEU A 76 47.25 -19.79 7.17
N ARG A 77 47.44 -21.12 7.34
CA ARG A 77 48.38 -21.91 6.53
C ARG A 77 47.83 -22.28 5.17
N THR A 78 46.52 -22.55 5.08
CA THR A 78 45.84 -23.01 3.86
C THR A 78 44.57 -22.18 3.54
N SER A 79 44.19 -22.21 2.27
CA SER A 79 42.91 -21.60 1.82
C SER A 79 41.69 -22.24 2.49
N ASN A 80 41.74 -23.57 2.74
CA ASN A 80 40.65 -24.29 3.38
C ASN A 80 40.51 -23.89 4.86
N GLU A 81 41.60 -23.71 5.57
CA GLU A 81 41.62 -23.19 6.93
C GLU A 81 41.02 -21.76 6.97
N ALA A 82 41.38 -20.93 6.01
CA ALA A 82 40.84 -19.58 5.91
C ALA A 82 39.30 -19.59 5.64
N ARG A 83 38.83 -20.49 4.78
CA ARG A 83 37.38 -20.69 4.55
C ARG A 83 36.62 -21.15 5.80
N ALA A 84 37.22 -22.09 6.55
CA ALA A 84 36.61 -22.62 7.79
C ALA A 84 36.49 -21.56 8.90
N VAL A 85 37.31 -20.51 8.85
CA VAL A 85 37.27 -19.40 9.83
C VAL A 85 36.16 -18.38 9.50
N ILE A 86 35.70 -18.28 8.25
CA ILE A 86 34.68 -17.31 7.84
C ILE A 86 33.40 -17.39 8.68
N PRO A 87 32.76 -18.57 8.90
CA PRO A 87 31.57 -18.67 9.76
C PRO A 87 31.84 -18.19 11.19
N LYS A 88 33.02 -18.52 11.74
CA LYS A 88 33.42 -18.09 13.09
C LYS A 88 33.60 -16.58 13.17
N LEU A 89 34.19 -15.95 12.17
CA LEU A 89 34.33 -14.49 12.09
C LEU A 89 32.95 -13.81 11.99
N LYS A 90 32.02 -14.38 11.25
CA LYS A 90 30.64 -13.90 11.19
C LYS A 90 29.89 -14.08 12.51
N ALA A 91 30.03 -15.24 13.16
CA ALA A 91 29.39 -15.50 14.44
C ALA A 91 29.92 -14.59 15.57
N MET A 92 31.21 -14.23 15.55
CA MET A 92 31.82 -13.28 16.49
C MET A 92 31.42 -11.83 16.29
N THR A 93 30.78 -11.52 15.17
CA THR A 93 30.41 -10.13 14.79
C THR A 93 28.95 -9.82 15.03
N ILE A 94 28.14 -10.83 15.18
CA ILE A 94 26.74 -10.64 15.58
C ILE A 94 26.78 -10.46 17.11
N ALA A 95 26.61 -9.22 17.60
CA ALA A 95 26.20 -9.03 18.98
C ALA A 95 25.05 -9.99 19.24
N PRO A 96 24.96 -10.62 20.43
CA PRO A 96 23.81 -11.48 20.73
C PRO A 96 22.56 -10.69 20.38
N PRO A 97 21.62 -11.32 19.67
CA PRO A 97 20.41 -10.62 19.23
C PRO A 97 19.79 -9.96 20.45
N PRO A 98 19.39 -8.69 20.37
CA PRO A 98 18.87 -7.96 21.51
C PRO A 98 17.75 -8.76 22.14
N ASP A 99 17.78 -8.88 23.45
CA ASP A 99 16.75 -9.57 24.24
C ASP A 99 15.50 -8.70 24.29
N VAL A 100 14.81 -8.60 23.13
CA VAL A 100 13.62 -7.79 22.93
C VAL A 100 12.42 -8.70 22.73
N THR A 101 11.37 -8.47 23.48
CA THR A 101 10.10 -9.18 23.29
C THR A 101 9.31 -8.64 22.11
N PHE A 102 8.34 -9.41 21.64
CA PHE A 102 7.42 -9.00 20.57
C PHE A 102 6.68 -7.70 20.95
N ALA A 103 6.22 -7.59 22.22
CA ALA A 103 5.51 -6.41 22.69
C ALA A 103 6.41 -5.16 22.75
N GLU A 104 7.65 -5.29 23.25
CA GLU A 104 8.61 -4.18 23.30
C GLU A 104 8.99 -3.71 21.88
N LEU A 105 9.22 -4.64 20.96
CA LEU A 105 9.52 -4.29 19.58
C LEU A 105 8.34 -3.59 18.90
N TYR A 106 7.11 -4.06 19.16
CA TYR A 106 5.90 -3.39 18.69
C TYR A 106 5.83 -1.96 19.23
N GLY A 107 6.08 -1.73 20.53
CA GLY A 107 6.08 -0.39 21.12
C GLY A 107 7.04 0.55 20.38
N ARG A 108 8.31 0.15 20.21
CA ARG A 108 9.32 0.93 19.48
C ARG A 108 8.92 1.23 18.03
N TRP A 109 8.36 0.23 17.33
CA TRP A 109 7.87 0.37 15.96
C TRP A 109 6.65 1.30 15.91
N HIS A 110 5.70 1.13 16.83
CA HIS A 110 4.46 1.90 16.90
C HIS A 110 4.74 3.40 17.05
N ASP A 111 5.62 3.80 17.96
CA ASP A 111 5.92 5.20 18.24
C ASP A 111 6.48 5.94 17.01
N ILE A 112 7.27 5.24 16.18
CA ILE A 112 7.84 5.80 14.96
C ILE A 112 6.79 5.78 13.83
N TYR A 113 6.02 4.70 13.71
CA TYR A 113 5.16 4.47 12.57
C TYR A 113 3.85 5.25 12.66
N ASP A 114 3.35 5.52 13.87
CA ASP A 114 2.16 6.36 14.13
C ASP A 114 2.32 7.77 13.54
N LEU A 115 3.54 8.30 13.51
CA LEU A 115 3.87 9.60 12.93
C LEU A 115 3.87 9.61 11.38
N ARG A 116 3.90 8.44 10.74
CA ARG A 116 4.08 8.28 9.28
C ARG A 116 2.82 7.86 8.53
N VAL A 117 1.80 7.41 9.25
CA VAL A 117 0.59 6.87 8.63
C VAL A 117 -0.66 7.55 9.19
N THR A 118 -1.77 7.39 8.47
CA THR A 118 -3.05 7.92 8.96
C THR A 118 -3.54 7.13 10.17
N LYS A 119 -4.31 7.80 11.04
CA LYS A 119 -4.96 7.16 12.21
C LYS A 119 -5.70 5.87 11.83
N SER A 120 -6.45 5.88 10.73
CA SER A 120 -7.19 4.69 10.26
C SER A 120 -6.27 3.52 9.90
N THR A 121 -5.09 3.78 9.34
CA THR A 121 -4.09 2.74 9.04
C THR A 121 -3.51 2.18 10.33
N MET A 122 -3.17 3.05 11.29
CA MET A 122 -2.65 2.60 12.57
C MET A 122 -3.70 1.80 13.37
N ASP A 123 -4.98 2.19 13.32
CA ASP A 123 -6.06 1.42 13.97
C ASP A 123 -6.18 0.00 13.39
N CYS A 124 -5.95 -0.18 12.08
CA CYS A 124 -5.88 -1.51 11.47
C CYS A 124 -4.71 -2.34 12.02
N TYR A 125 -3.54 -1.72 12.23
CA TYR A 125 -2.38 -2.42 12.77
C TYR A 125 -2.51 -2.70 14.27
N ARG A 126 -3.13 -1.79 15.04
CA ARG A 126 -3.49 -2.06 16.45
C ARG A 126 -4.46 -3.24 16.58
N ALA A 127 -5.44 -3.34 15.67
CA ALA A 127 -6.34 -4.48 15.63
C ALA A 127 -5.59 -5.77 15.27
N ALA A 128 -4.69 -5.72 14.28
CA ALA A 128 -3.85 -6.86 13.90
C ALA A 128 -2.93 -7.32 15.05
N TYR A 129 -2.32 -6.38 15.78
CA TYR A 129 -1.49 -6.67 16.96
C TYR A 129 -2.24 -7.45 18.02
N LYS A 130 -3.52 -7.14 18.29
CA LYS A 130 -4.34 -7.87 19.27
C LYS A 130 -4.48 -9.37 18.93
N HIS A 131 -4.52 -9.73 17.65
CA HIS A 131 -4.54 -11.13 17.23
C HIS A 131 -3.21 -11.87 17.48
N CYS A 132 -2.13 -11.13 17.77
CA CYS A 132 -0.82 -11.68 18.09
C CYS A 132 -0.55 -11.77 19.60
N ALA A 133 -1.57 -11.68 20.47
CA ALA A 133 -1.41 -11.61 21.92
C ALA A 133 -0.58 -12.78 22.51
N ARG A 134 -0.68 -13.97 21.94
CA ARG A 134 0.11 -15.14 22.31
C ARG A 134 1.63 -14.95 22.20
N LEU A 135 2.07 -13.97 21.41
CA LEU A 135 3.49 -13.70 21.15
C LEU A 135 4.08 -12.58 22.03
N TYR A 136 3.27 -11.85 22.77
CA TYR A 136 3.70 -10.60 23.43
C TYR A 136 4.94 -10.77 24.32
N ALA A 137 4.98 -11.85 25.12
CA ALA A 137 6.10 -12.14 25.99
C ALA A 137 7.24 -12.92 25.32
N SER A 138 7.07 -13.36 24.08
CA SER A 138 8.09 -14.15 23.38
C SER A 138 9.24 -13.25 22.93
N ARG A 139 10.48 -13.74 23.07
CA ARG A 139 11.65 -13.06 22.48
C ARG A 139 11.50 -13.03 20.97
N PHE A 140 11.61 -11.86 20.36
CA PHE A 140 11.30 -11.68 18.93
C PHE A 140 12.15 -12.58 18.02
N VAL A 141 13.41 -12.79 18.36
CA VAL A 141 14.35 -13.63 17.60
C VAL A 141 13.99 -15.10 17.59
N ASP A 142 13.28 -15.59 18.61
CA ASP A 142 12.93 -16.99 18.78
C ASP A 142 11.60 -17.37 18.09
N ILE A 143 10.77 -16.36 17.74
CA ILE A 143 9.47 -16.56 17.09
C ILE A 143 9.67 -17.21 15.72
N LYS A 144 9.06 -18.37 15.50
CA LYS A 144 9.12 -19.12 14.24
C LYS A 144 7.97 -18.74 13.30
N GLY A 145 8.07 -19.19 12.03
CA GLY A 145 7.00 -18.99 11.05
C GLY A 145 5.67 -19.58 11.47
N ASP A 146 5.71 -20.76 12.12
CA ASP A 146 4.51 -21.45 12.61
C ASP A 146 3.80 -20.70 13.74
N ASP A 147 4.56 -20.01 14.60
CA ASP A 147 4.00 -19.18 15.67
C ASP A 147 3.24 -17.97 15.08
N LEU A 148 3.79 -17.39 14.01
CA LEU A 148 3.15 -16.30 13.28
C LEU A 148 1.92 -16.79 12.50
N GLN A 149 2.02 -17.97 11.87
CA GLN A 149 0.91 -18.58 11.15
C GLN A 149 -0.25 -18.87 12.10
N ALA A 150 0.03 -19.37 13.30
CA ALA A 150 -0.99 -19.62 14.31
C ALA A 150 -1.76 -18.37 14.76
N CYS A 151 -1.19 -17.16 14.64
CA CYS A 151 -1.92 -15.90 14.87
C CYS A 151 -2.96 -15.63 13.76
N ILE A 152 -2.66 -16.05 12.52
CA ILE A 152 -3.58 -15.90 11.39
C ILE A 152 -4.65 -16.99 11.43
N ASP A 153 -4.27 -18.23 11.73
CA ASP A 153 -5.18 -19.38 11.74
C ASP A 153 -6.18 -19.29 12.90
N GLY A 154 -5.73 -18.83 14.06
CA GLY A 154 -6.59 -18.56 15.22
C GLY A 154 -7.47 -17.29 15.09
N CYS A 155 -7.46 -16.62 13.94
CA CYS A 155 -8.31 -15.45 13.69
C CYS A 155 -9.60 -15.90 13.00
N ASP A 156 -10.75 -15.80 13.69
CA ASP A 156 -12.08 -16.15 13.14
C ASP A 156 -12.63 -15.07 12.18
N ALA A 157 -11.93 -13.97 12.04
CA ALA A 157 -12.36 -12.88 11.15
C ALA A 157 -12.09 -13.21 9.67
N GLY A 158 -12.76 -12.45 8.79
CA GLY A 158 -12.66 -12.63 7.34
C GLY A 158 -11.24 -12.42 6.78
N LYS A 159 -11.02 -12.90 5.55
CA LYS A 159 -9.74 -12.87 4.82
C LYS A 159 -9.00 -11.52 4.92
N ARG A 160 -9.72 -10.39 4.82
CA ARG A 160 -9.12 -9.06 4.88
C ARG A 160 -8.43 -8.78 6.21
N THR A 161 -8.99 -9.25 7.32
CA THR A 161 -8.35 -9.14 8.64
C THR A 161 -7.07 -9.98 8.70
N LYS A 162 -7.11 -11.21 8.17
CA LYS A 162 -5.94 -12.09 8.07
C LYS A 162 -4.82 -11.47 7.21
N GLU A 163 -5.19 -10.85 6.10
CA GLU A 163 -4.24 -10.07 5.26
C GLU A 163 -3.63 -8.88 6.03
N ASN A 164 -4.42 -8.18 6.84
CA ASN A 164 -3.92 -7.09 7.68
C ASN A 164 -2.96 -7.60 8.77
N ILE A 165 -3.21 -8.76 9.37
CA ILE A 165 -2.28 -9.40 10.32
C ILE A 165 -0.95 -9.72 9.62
N LYS A 166 -0.99 -10.35 8.46
CA LYS A 166 0.23 -10.64 7.66
C LYS A 166 0.99 -9.36 7.31
N ALA A 167 0.28 -8.33 6.84
CA ALA A 167 0.89 -7.04 6.48
C ALA A 167 1.57 -6.38 7.68
N PHE A 168 0.88 -6.34 8.82
CA PHE A 168 1.43 -5.83 10.08
C PHE A 168 2.69 -6.59 10.50
N LEU A 169 2.64 -7.92 10.55
CA LEU A 169 3.78 -8.77 10.91
C LEU A 169 4.96 -8.54 9.95
N SER A 170 4.69 -8.44 8.64
CA SER A 170 5.73 -8.16 7.65
C SER A 170 6.39 -6.80 7.87
N LEU A 171 5.63 -5.76 8.23
CA LEU A 171 6.17 -4.44 8.56
C LEU A 171 7.02 -4.47 9.83
N LEU A 172 6.57 -5.18 10.86
CA LEU A 172 7.32 -5.33 12.10
C LEU A 172 8.64 -6.07 11.88
N TYR A 173 8.64 -7.13 11.05
CA TYR A 173 9.87 -7.83 10.66
C TYR A 173 10.80 -6.95 9.82
N LYS A 174 10.29 -6.12 8.91
CA LYS A 174 11.11 -5.15 8.16
C LYS A 174 11.78 -4.15 9.10
N TYR A 175 11.07 -3.68 10.11
CA TYR A 175 11.63 -2.82 11.16
C TYR A 175 12.72 -3.55 11.97
N ALA A 176 12.46 -4.80 12.36
CA ALA A 176 13.43 -5.63 13.07
C ALA A 176 14.70 -5.88 12.23
N MET A 177 14.54 -6.11 10.93
CA MET A 177 15.68 -6.26 10.00
C MET A 177 16.47 -4.97 9.85
N HIS A 178 15.79 -3.83 9.76
CA HIS A 178 16.44 -2.51 9.68
C HIS A 178 17.29 -2.19 10.92
N ASN A 179 16.90 -2.73 12.08
CA ASN A 179 17.62 -2.56 13.35
C ASN A 179 18.52 -3.76 13.69
N ASP A 180 18.87 -4.61 12.73
CA ASP A 180 19.77 -5.77 12.89
C ASP A 180 19.33 -6.79 13.96
N ILE A 181 18.03 -6.81 14.34
CA ILE A 181 17.46 -7.73 15.32
C ILE A 181 17.30 -9.13 14.72
N VAL A 182 16.85 -9.19 13.46
CA VAL A 182 16.70 -10.44 12.70
C VAL A 182 17.26 -10.28 11.28
N SER A 183 17.67 -11.39 10.67
CA SER A 183 18.30 -11.39 9.33
C SER A 183 17.31 -11.62 8.18
N ARG A 184 16.06 -12.01 8.47
CA ARG A 184 15.05 -12.33 7.45
C ARG A 184 13.63 -12.02 7.93
N ASN A 185 12.74 -11.72 6.98
CA ASN A 185 11.32 -11.54 7.24
C ASN A 185 10.59 -12.91 7.25
N ARG A 186 10.28 -13.42 8.44
CA ARG A 186 9.54 -14.70 8.59
C ARG A 186 8.05 -14.57 8.27
N ALA A 187 7.52 -13.35 8.17
CA ALA A 187 6.11 -13.11 7.84
C ALA A 187 5.82 -13.10 6.32
N GLU A 188 6.83 -13.17 5.47
CA GLU A 188 6.67 -13.03 4.02
C GLU A 188 5.89 -14.21 3.41
N THR A 189 6.13 -15.41 3.89
CA THR A 189 5.53 -16.66 3.38
C THR A 189 4.23 -17.06 4.06
N LEU A 190 3.70 -16.26 5.01
CA LEU A 190 2.47 -16.59 5.73
C LEU A 190 1.27 -16.71 4.77
N TYR A 191 0.42 -17.69 5.04
CA TYR A 191 -0.78 -17.96 4.27
C TYR A 191 -2.02 -17.34 4.94
N THR A 192 -2.85 -16.66 4.16
CA THR A 192 -4.06 -15.97 4.67
C THR A 192 -5.37 -16.60 4.23
N GLY A 193 -5.29 -17.78 3.61
CA GLY A 193 -6.46 -18.54 3.14
C GLY A 193 -7.02 -18.03 1.80
N ASN A 194 -7.78 -18.88 1.14
CA ASN A 194 -8.55 -18.58 -0.06
C ASN A 194 -9.96 -18.10 0.34
N GLY A 195 -10.08 -16.86 0.84
CA GLY A 195 -11.40 -16.30 1.17
C GLY A 195 -12.09 -15.74 -0.07
N ILE A 196 -13.39 -15.98 -0.18
CA ILE A 196 -14.22 -15.32 -1.17
C ILE A 196 -14.25 -13.82 -0.82
N LYS A 197 -13.94 -12.97 -1.77
CA LYS A 197 -14.15 -11.52 -1.61
C LYS A 197 -15.63 -11.29 -1.42
N GLY A 198 -16.04 -10.78 -0.26
CA GLY A 198 -17.43 -10.38 -0.05
C GLY A 198 -17.83 -9.38 -1.13
N THR A 199 -18.88 -9.70 -1.88
CA THR A 199 -19.46 -8.77 -2.84
C THR A 199 -20.29 -7.73 -2.08
N ARG A 200 -20.15 -6.48 -2.47
CA ARG A 200 -21.03 -5.39 -1.99
C ARG A 200 -22.01 -5.12 -3.11
N PRO A 201 -23.23 -5.71 -3.09
CA PRO A 201 -24.13 -5.61 -4.21
C PRO A 201 -24.60 -4.16 -4.40
N ALA A 202 -24.74 -3.76 -5.65
CA ALA A 202 -25.39 -2.51 -6.04
C ALA A 202 -26.89 -2.59 -5.78
N PHE A 203 -27.55 -1.45 -5.65
CA PHE A 203 -29.00 -1.37 -5.60
C PHE A 203 -29.62 -1.80 -6.92
N THR A 204 -30.76 -2.50 -6.87
CA THR A 204 -31.56 -2.83 -8.04
C THR A 204 -32.41 -1.63 -8.46
N ARG A 205 -32.99 -1.67 -9.68
CA ARG A 205 -33.90 -0.60 -10.16
C ARG A 205 -35.11 -0.43 -9.26
N ASP A 206 -35.71 -1.52 -8.79
CA ASP A 206 -36.83 -1.48 -7.85
C ASP A 206 -36.47 -0.89 -6.50
N GLU A 207 -35.26 -1.20 -5.99
CA GLU A 207 -34.78 -0.60 -4.75
C GLU A 207 -34.51 0.91 -4.91
N LEU A 208 -34.00 1.34 -6.07
CA LEU A 208 -33.80 2.76 -6.39
C LEU A 208 -35.14 3.49 -6.42
N GLU A 209 -36.16 2.90 -7.04
CA GLU A 209 -37.48 3.49 -7.11
C GLU A 209 -38.15 3.58 -5.72
N ARG A 210 -38.02 2.54 -4.90
CA ARG A 210 -38.53 2.58 -3.50
C ARG A 210 -37.81 3.68 -2.68
N ILE A 211 -36.51 3.86 -2.85
CA ILE A 211 -35.76 4.94 -2.17
C ILE A 211 -36.29 6.30 -2.66
N ARG A 212 -36.50 6.47 -3.98
CA ARG A 212 -36.97 7.72 -4.59
C ARG A 212 -38.35 8.11 -4.05
N GLN A 213 -39.29 7.15 -3.97
CA GLN A 213 -40.65 7.38 -3.47
C GLN A 213 -40.68 7.70 -1.97
N ALA A 214 -39.68 7.31 -1.23
CA ALA A 214 -39.60 7.50 0.21
C ALA A 214 -38.81 8.74 0.64
N ILE A 215 -38.35 9.58 -0.30
CA ILE A 215 -37.43 10.72 -0.02
C ILE A 215 -37.99 11.65 1.08
N ASP A 216 -39.30 11.93 1.06
CA ASP A 216 -39.93 12.85 2.01
C ASP A 216 -40.62 12.12 3.18
N VAL A 217 -40.59 10.78 3.22
CA VAL A 217 -41.26 9.94 4.22
C VAL A 217 -40.25 9.26 5.15
N VAL A 218 -39.18 8.73 4.62
CA VAL A 218 -38.18 7.99 5.39
C VAL A 218 -36.95 8.88 5.66
N PRO A 219 -36.62 9.13 6.93
CA PRO A 219 -35.49 9.97 7.27
C PRO A 219 -34.20 9.49 6.59
N TYR A 220 -33.44 10.42 6.00
CA TYR A 220 -32.19 10.19 5.26
C TYR A 220 -32.30 9.39 3.95
N ALA A 221 -33.53 9.10 3.46
CA ALA A 221 -33.71 8.49 2.13
C ALA A 221 -33.16 9.42 1.03
N ASP A 222 -33.38 10.73 1.17
CA ASP A 222 -32.80 11.77 0.30
C ASP A 222 -31.27 11.76 0.28
N TYR A 223 -30.61 11.59 1.44
CA TYR A 223 -29.15 11.48 1.51
C TYR A 223 -28.64 10.20 0.80
N ILE A 224 -29.35 9.09 0.99
CA ILE A 224 -29.01 7.82 0.34
C ILE A 224 -29.17 7.96 -1.17
N TYR A 225 -30.26 8.59 -1.62
CA TYR A 225 -30.50 8.83 -3.04
C TYR A 225 -29.45 9.75 -3.65
N CYS A 226 -29.12 10.86 -3.00
CA CYS A 226 -28.00 11.73 -3.39
C CYS A 226 -26.65 10.96 -3.43
N MET A 227 -26.37 10.11 -2.43
CA MET A 227 -25.14 9.32 -2.36
C MET A 227 -25.01 8.37 -3.55
N ILE A 228 -26.13 7.82 -4.04
CA ILE A 228 -26.15 6.96 -5.22
C ILE A 228 -25.77 7.75 -6.47
N TYR A 229 -26.36 8.92 -6.69
CA TYR A 229 -26.16 9.70 -7.93
C TYR A 229 -24.93 10.64 -7.91
N LEU A 230 -24.31 10.87 -6.76
CA LEU A 230 -23.04 11.60 -6.64
C LEU A 230 -21.82 10.69 -6.73
N GLY A 231 -21.96 9.41 -6.42
CA GLY A 231 -20.87 8.44 -6.49
C GLY A 231 -19.67 8.72 -5.58
N TYR A 232 -19.75 9.68 -4.66
CA TYR A 232 -18.71 9.89 -3.64
C TYR A 232 -18.54 8.66 -2.73
N ARG A 233 -17.37 8.48 -2.12
CA ARG A 233 -17.29 7.55 -0.99
C ARG A 233 -18.15 8.09 0.16
N PRO A 234 -18.83 7.23 0.94
CA PRO A 234 -19.73 7.71 2.00
C PRO A 234 -19.07 8.75 2.93
N GLY A 235 -17.87 8.50 3.38
CA GLY A 235 -17.13 9.44 4.23
C GLY A 235 -16.74 10.74 3.53
N GLU A 236 -16.58 10.75 2.21
CA GLU A 236 -16.30 11.97 1.43
C GLU A 236 -17.56 12.84 1.30
N MET A 237 -18.71 12.23 0.98
CA MET A 237 -19.99 12.94 0.85
C MET A 237 -20.42 13.59 2.17
N LEU A 238 -20.35 12.84 3.26
CA LEU A 238 -20.82 13.30 4.58
C LEU A 238 -20.00 14.46 5.19
N VAL A 239 -18.84 14.78 4.60
CA VAL A 239 -18.01 15.92 5.02
C VAL A 239 -18.04 17.08 4.04
N LEU A 240 -18.82 16.97 2.94
CA LEU A 240 -18.97 18.07 2.00
C LEU A 240 -19.59 19.28 2.69
N GLU A 241 -18.96 20.41 2.47
CA GLU A 241 -19.46 21.71 2.90
C GLU A 241 -20.29 22.32 1.78
N LYS A 242 -21.13 23.28 2.10
CA LYS A 242 -21.90 24.02 1.08
C LYS A 242 -21.00 24.80 0.13
N SER A 243 -19.82 25.22 0.58
CA SER A 243 -18.77 25.83 -0.24
C SER A 243 -18.20 24.91 -1.33
N ALA A 244 -18.48 23.60 -1.26
CA ALA A 244 -18.13 22.65 -2.31
C ALA A 244 -19.03 22.78 -3.56
N TYR A 245 -20.16 23.49 -3.45
CA TYR A 245 -21.06 23.70 -4.58
C TYR A 245 -20.55 24.87 -5.44
N ASP A 246 -20.32 24.56 -6.68
CA ASP A 246 -20.02 25.53 -7.75
C ASP A 246 -21.31 25.84 -8.49
N ALA A 247 -21.83 27.07 -8.30
CA ALA A 247 -23.09 27.50 -8.87
C ALA A 247 -22.97 27.83 -10.38
N GLU A 248 -21.80 28.18 -10.86
CA GLU A 248 -21.54 28.48 -12.28
C GLU A 248 -21.66 27.21 -13.13
N HIS A 249 -21.11 26.11 -12.64
CA HIS A 249 -21.08 24.84 -13.37
C HIS A 249 -22.10 23.82 -12.81
N ASP A 250 -22.93 24.16 -11.82
CA ASP A 250 -23.88 23.27 -11.12
C ASP A 250 -23.27 21.92 -10.79
N CYS A 251 -22.14 21.94 -10.07
CA CYS A 251 -21.39 20.76 -9.69
C CYS A 251 -20.89 20.82 -8.24
N LEU A 252 -20.40 19.70 -7.74
CA LEU A 252 -19.75 19.59 -6.43
C LEU A 252 -18.24 19.32 -6.62
N ILE A 253 -17.43 20.09 -5.93
CA ILE A 253 -15.96 19.91 -5.92
C ILE A 253 -15.58 19.35 -4.56
N GLY A 254 -15.13 18.08 -4.51
CA GLY A 254 -14.82 17.42 -3.25
C GLY A 254 -14.07 16.10 -3.40
N GLY A 255 -13.84 15.45 -2.25
CA GLY A 255 -13.07 14.22 -2.15
C GLY A 255 -11.72 14.46 -1.48
N SER A 256 -11.26 13.51 -0.66
CA SER A 256 -10.06 13.72 0.19
C SER A 256 -9.21 12.49 0.42
N LYS A 257 -9.72 11.29 0.14
CA LYS A 257 -9.09 10.04 0.60
C LYS A 257 -7.90 9.59 -0.25
N THR A 258 -7.84 9.99 -1.51
CA THR A 258 -6.75 9.62 -2.44
C THR A 258 -6.40 10.82 -3.28
N ASP A 259 -5.17 10.93 -3.76
CA ASP A 259 -4.76 12.04 -4.63
C ASP A 259 -5.63 12.14 -5.89
N ALA A 260 -6.05 11.00 -6.46
CA ALA A 260 -6.98 10.94 -7.59
C ALA A 260 -8.41 11.38 -7.25
N GLY A 261 -8.81 11.27 -5.99
CA GLY A 261 -10.13 11.65 -5.51
C GLY A 261 -10.19 13.06 -4.94
N ARG A 262 -9.03 13.71 -4.74
CA ARG A 262 -8.97 15.03 -4.13
C ARG A 262 -9.50 16.09 -5.09
N ASN A 263 -10.43 16.92 -4.60
CA ASN A 263 -11.04 18.02 -5.36
C ASN A 263 -11.62 17.57 -6.71
N ARG A 264 -12.16 16.33 -6.78
CA ARG A 264 -12.78 15.91 -8.03
C ARG A 264 -14.11 16.64 -8.25
N ILE A 265 -14.38 16.92 -9.50
CA ILE A 265 -15.61 17.54 -9.95
C ILE A 265 -16.64 16.44 -10.18
N VAL A 266 -17.83 16.60 -9.58
CA VAL A 266 -18.99 15.75 -9.79
C VAL A 266 -20.15 16.64 -10.21
N THR A 267 -20.55 16.57 -11.47
CA THR A 267 -21.72 17.26 -12.01
C THR A 267 -23.00 16.66 -11.39
N ILE A 268 -23.99 17.50 -11.14
CA ILE A 268 -25.21 17.10 -10.44
C ILE A 268 -26.24 16.59 -11.45
N SER A 269 -26.63 15.31 -11.31
CA SER A 269 -27.71 14.73 -12.13
C SER A 269 -29.03 15.46 -11.87
N PRO A 270 -29.87 15.70 -12.94
CA PRO A 270 -31.19 16.29 -12.80
C PRO A 270 -32.07 15.57 -11.76
N LYS A 271 -31.88 14.27 -11.56
CA LYS A 271 -32.63 13.46 -10.58
C LYS A 271 -32.45 13.89 -9.14
N ILE A 272 -31.28 14.47 -8.81
CA ILE A 272 -30.95 14.90 -7.44
C ILE A 272 -30.78 16.42 -7.31
N ALA A 273 -30.80 17.17 -8.39
CA ALA A 273 -30.63 18.61 -8.36
C ALA A 273 -31.61 19.34 -7.41
N PRO A 274 -32.91 19.00 -7.38
CA PRO A 274 -33.81 19.59 -6.39
C PRO A 274 -33.44 19.27 -4.94
N LEU A 275 -32.92 18.08 -4.67
CA LEU A 275 -32.47 17.67 -3.34
C LEU A 275 -31.21 18.43 -2.91
N ILE A 276 -30.27 18.59 -3.80
CA ILE A 276 -29.04 19.39 -3.53
C ILE A 276 -29.40 20.84 -3.22
N ARG A 277 -30.29 21.45 -4.02
CA ARG A 277 -30.77 22.81 -3.76
C ARG A 277 -31.45 22.92 -2.40
N ARG A 278 -32.27 21.94 -2.02
CA ARG A 278 -32.88 21.86 -0.68
C ARG A 278 -31.81 21.78 0.42
N GLN A 279 -30.76 20.98 0.24
CA GLN A 279 -29.69 20.84 1.22
C GLN A 279 -28.83 22.13 1.35
N LEU A 280 -28.66 22.90 0.29
CA LEU A 280 -27.99 24.21 0.33
C LEU A 280 -28.71 25.20 1.25
N LEU A 281 -30.04 25.10 1.38
CA LEU A 281 -30.85 25.97 2.23
C LEU A 281 -30.90 25.51 3.70
N THR A 282 -30.46 24.31 4.05
CA THR A 282 -30.44 23.84 5.45
C THR A 282 -29.52 24.72 6.32
N PRO A 283 -29.74 24.83 7.63
CA PRO A 283 -28.79 25.51 8.52
C PRO A 283 -27.41 24.85 8.54
N GLY A 284 -26.38 25.61 8.94
CA GLY A 284 -25.02 25.10 9.16
C GLY A 284 -24.14 25.06 7.91
N ARG A 285 -22.91 24.60 8.15
CA ARG A 285 -21.80 24.60 7.19
C ARG A 285 -21.85 23.44 6.19
N TYR A 286 -22.32 22.26 6.67
CA TYR A 286 -22.27 21.00 5.91
C TYR A 286 -23.44 20.90 4.92
N LEU A 287 -23.18 20.29 3.76
CA LEU A 287 -24.21 20.05 2.75
C LEU A 287 -25.17 18.91 3.16
N PHE A 288 -24.65 17.90 3.87
CA PHE A 288 -25.41 16.77 4.38
C PHE A 288 -25.27 16.66 5.91
N PRO A 289 -25.83 17.62 6.66
CA PRO A 289 -25.69 17.64 8.11
C PRO A 289 -26.61 16.62 8.79
N ARG A 290 -26.42 16.39 10.09
CA ARG A 290 -27.35 15.65 10.92
C ARG A 290 -28.65 16.46 11.09
N HIS A 291 -29.79 15.80 10.94
CA HIS A 291 -31.11 16.50 11.01
C HIS A 291 -31.42 17.10 12.39
N THR A 292 -30.78 16.61 13.47
CA THR A 292 -31.07 17.03 14.84
C THR A 292 -30.37 18.33 15.26
N ASP A 293 -29.14 18.54 14.79
CA ASP A 293 -28.26 19.64 15.26
C ASP A 293 -27.45 20.32 14.14
N PHE A 294 -27.71 19.91 12.91
CA PHE A 294 -27.03 20.40 11.69
C PHE A 294 -25.50 20.26 11.71
N GLN A 295 -24.99 19.35 12.56
CA GLN A 295 -23.57 19.06 12.65
C GLN A 295 -23.14 17.96 11.69
N LYS A 296 -21.85 17.82 11.53
CA LYS A 296 -21.20 16.80 10.71
C LYS A 296 -21.64 15.39 11.12
N ILE A 297 -21.95 14.56 10.13
CA ILE A 297 -22.20 13.13 10.32
C ILE A 297 -20.90 12.36 10.06
N ASN A 298 -20.46 11.54 11.01
CA ASN A 298 -19.39 10.57 10.75
C ASN A 298 -19.98 9.28 10.11
N GLU A 299 -19.12 8.56 9.39
CA GLU A 299 -19.54 7.39 8.59
C GLU A 299 -20.16 6.26 9.47
N ASN A 300 -19.65 6.03 10.67
CA ASN A 300 -20.19 5.02 11.59
C ASN A 300 -21.58 5.40 12.10
N TYR A 301 -21.78 6.67 12.48
CA TYR A 301 -23.07 7.19 12.87
C TYR A 301 -24.08 7.07 11.71
N PHE A 302 -23.69 7.53 10.51
CA PHE A 302 -24.54 7.44 9.32
C PHE A 302 -24.96 6.00 9.06
N ARG A 303 -24.01 5.07 9.04
CA ARG A 303 -24.31 3.66 8.82
C ARG A 303 -25.30 3.11 9.84
N LYS A 304 -25.08 3.37 11.13
CA LYS A 304 -25.85 2.74 12.23
C LYS A 304 -27.21 3.41 12.45
N PHE A 305 -27.26 4.73 12.39
CA PHE A 305 -28.42 5.51 12.84
C PHE A 305 -29.22 6.18 11.71
N CYS A 306 -28.67 6.24 10.49
CA CYS A 306 -29.34 6.82 9.34
C CYS A 306 -29.60 5.74 8.27
N PHE A 307 -28.56 5.12 7.74
CA PHE A 307 -28.66 4.20 6.63
C PHE A 307 -29.39 2.89 6.98
N GLN A 308 -28.95 2.20 8.03
CA GLN A 308 -29.57 0.92 8.40
C GLN A 308 -31.06 1.04 8.79
N PRO A 309 -31.48 2.08 9.57
CA PRO A 309 -32.92 2.30 9.80
C PRO A 309 -33.69 2.58 8.53
N ALA A 310 -33.20 3.41 7.62
CA ALA A 310 -33.84 3.67 6.33
C ALA A 310 -33.95 2.39 5.49
N MET A 311 -32.89 1.58 5.40
CA MET A 311 -32.95 0.30 4.68
C MET A 311 -34.02 -0.66 5.27
N ARG A 312 -34.12 -0.74 6.59
CA ARG A 312 -35.19 -1.55 7.25
C ARG A 312 -36.58 -1.04 6.93
N ALA A 313 -36.80 0.29 7.00
CA ALA A 313 -38.10 0.90 6.67
C ALA A 313 -38.49 0.63 5.22
N LEU A 314 -37.52 0.55 4.32
CA LEU A 314 -37.74 0.27 2.90
C LEU A 314 -37.80 -1.23 2.57
N GLY A 315 -37.61 -2.13 3.53
CA GLY A 315 -37.52 -3.59 3.26
C GLY A 315 -36.34 -3.97 2.39
N ILE A 316 -35.21 -3.21 2.43
CA ILE A 316 -33.99 -3.46 1.65
C ILE A 316 -32.95 -4.12 2.55
N THR A 317 -32.43 -5.27 2.14
CA THR A 317 -31.45 -6.03 2.90
C THR A 317 -30.12 -6.18 2.17
N GLY A 318 -29.04 -6.47 2.89
CA GLY A 318 -27.72 -6.76 2.31
C GLY A 318 -27.02 -5.54 1.69
N ARG A 319 -27.53 -4.32 1.87
CA ARG A 319 -26.91 -3.08 1.38
C ARG A 319 -26.15 -2.38 2.50
N VAL A 320 -25.08 -1.70 2.13
CA VAL A 320 -24.24 -0.87 2.99
C VAL A 320 -24.03 0.50 2.33
N PRO A 321 -23.64 1.56 3.05
CA PRO A 321 -23.45 2.87 2.43
C PRO A 321 -22.55 2.85 1.18
N TYR A 322 -21.55 1.98 1.15
CA TYR A 322 -20.67 1.83 -0.02
C TYR A 322 -21.39 1.22 -1.24
N SER A 323 -22.54 0.54 -1.04
CA SER A 323 -23.37 0.04 -2.15
C SER A 323 -23.88 1.18 -3.04
N CYS A 324 -24.09 2.39 -2.48
CA CYS A 324 -24.45 3.59 -3.26
C CYS A 324 -23.43 3.87 -4.35
N ARG A 325 -22.15 3.89 -4.00
CA ARG A 325 -21.07 4.12 -4.97
C ARG A 325 -20.92 2.98 -5.98
N HIS A 326 -21.17 1.73 -5.58
CA HIS A 326 -21.22 0.62 -6.53
C HIS A 326 -22.37 0.76 -7.53
N THR A 327 -23.51 1.26 -7.07
CA THR A 327 -24.67 1.56 -7.93
C THR A 327 -24.33 2.64 -8.94
N PHE A 328 -23.73 3.75 -8.50
CA PHE A 328 -23.27 4.81 -9.40
C PHE A 328 -22.32 4.26 -10.48
N ALA A 329 -21.35 3.43 -10.10
CA ALA A 329 -20.43 2.81 -11.05
C ALA A 329 -21.17 1.92 -12.08
N ASN A 330 -22.23 1.21 -11.65
CA ASN A 330 -23.04 0.40 -12.56
C ASN A 330 -23.89 1.26 -13.48
N LEU A 331 -24.51 2.33 -12.98
CA LEU A 331 -25.27 3.28 -13.80
C LEU A 331 -24.37 3.88 -14.90
N LEU A 332 -23.14 4.28 -14.54
CA LEU A 332 -22.20 4.84 -15.52
C LEU A 332 -21.75 3.85 -16.62
N LYS A 333 -21.82 2.53 -16.38
CA LYS A 333 -21.47 1.55 -17.43
C LYS A 333 -22.39 1.62 -18.62
N ASP A 334 -23.69 1.84 -18.36
CA ASP A 334 -24.73 1.83 -19.39
C ASP A 334 -24.77 3.17 -20.16
N VAL A 335 -24.07 4.21 -19.69
CA VAL A 335 -24.04 5.52 -20.35
C VAL A 335 -22.89 5.58 -21.35
N THR A 336 -23.18 6.06 -22.55
CA THR A 336 -22.14 6.30 -23.58
C THR A 336 -21.26 7.47 -23.17
N GLY A 337 -19.93 7.26 -23.17
CA GLY A 337 -18.95 8.31 -22.83
C GLY A 337 -17.58 7.75 -22.57
N SER A 338 -16.60 8.64 -22.43
CA SER A 338 -15.20 8.29 -22.21
C SER A 338 -14.96 7.55 -20.89
N ASP A 339 -14.19 6.48 -20.92
CA ASP A 339 -13.76 5.77 -19.69
C ASP A 339 -12.93 6.67 -18.77
N THR A 340 -12.23 7.65 -19.34
CA THR A 340 -11.48 8.66 -18.59
C THR A 340 -12.43 9.54 -17.76
N ASP A 341 -13.54 9.99 -18.36
CA ASP A 341 -14.51 10.83 -17.66
C ASP A 341 -15.27 10.04 -16.59
N LYS A 342 -15.68 8.80 -16.91
CA LYS A 342 -16.25 7.87 -15.93
C LYS A 342 -15.33 7.62 -14.75
N SER A 343 -14.05 7.38 -15.02
CA SER A 343 -13.02 7.20 -13.98
C SER A 343 -12.79 8.49 -13.19
N SER A 344 -12.90 9.64 -13.82
CA SER A 344 -12.80 10.97 -13.20
C SER A 344 -13.93 11.21 -12.21
N LEU A 345 -15.18 10.98 -12.60
CA LEU A 345 -16.36 11.05 -11.72
C LEU A 345 -16.23 10.08 -10.54
N MET A 346 -15.65 8.89 -10.77
CA MET A 346 -15.40 7.91 -9.72
C MET A 346 -14.20 8.27 -8.81
N GLY A 347 -13.26 9.10 -9.24
CA GLY A 347 -12.01 9.37 -8.52
C GLY A 347 -11.14 8.12 -8.38
N HIS A 348 -10.93 7.37 -9.46
CA HIS A 348 -10.02 6.22 -9.52
C HIS A 348 -8.59 6.67 -9.88
N ALA A 349 -7.59 6.01 -9.26
CA ALA A 349 -6.18 6.42 -9.35
C ALA A 349 -5.59 6.41 -10.77
N ASN A 350 -6.07 5.52 -11.64
CA ASN A 350 -5.53 5.39 -13.01
C ASN A 350 -5.86 6.59 -13.93
N ALA A 351 -6.86 7.39 -13.58
CA ALA A 351 -7.23 8.61 -14.30
C ALA A 351 -6.50 9.87 -13.78
N ALA A 352 -5.86 9.82 -12.62
CA ALA A 352 -5.32 11.00 -11.95
C ALA A 352 -4.08 11.60 -12.61
N MET A 353 -3.27 10.78 -13.29
CA MET A 353 -2.06 11.28 -13.96
C MET A 353 -2.40 12.15 -15.19
N THR A 354 -3.52 11.87 -15.85
CA THR A 354 -3.99 12.63 -17.01
C THR A 354 -4.62 13.98 -16.60
N LYS A 355 -5.22 14.05 -15.41
CA LYS A 355 -5.93 15.24 -14.91
C LYS A 355 -5.02 16.43 -14.55
N TYR A 356 -3.75 16.19 -14.26
CA TYR A 356 -2.84 17.27 -13.86
C TYR A 356 -2.57 18.28 -15.00
N TYR A 357 -2.86 17.91 -16.24
CA TYR A 357 -2.58 18.72 -17.44
C TYR A 357 -3.81 19.07 -18.29
N GLN A 358 -5.02 18.66 -17.89
CA GLN A 358 -6.24 18.97 -18.65
C GLN A 358 -7.21 19.79 -17.79
N SER A 359 -7.72 20.89 -18.34
CA SER A 359 -8.90 21.59 -17.82
C SER A 359 -10.09 20.61 -17.78
N ALA A 360 -10.90 20.66 -16.71
CA ALA A 360 -12.08 19.83 -16.61
C ALA A 360 -13.06 20.15 -17.76
N ASP A 361 -13.42 19.13 -18.53
CA ASP A 361 -14.51 19.23 -19.50
C ASP A 361 -15.86 19.00 -18.78
N TYR A 362 -16.44 20.10 -18.30
CA TYR A 362 -17.72 20.07 -17.59
C TYR A 362 -18.86 19.51 -18.44
N ASP A 363 -18.86 19.78 -19.75
CA ASP A 363 -19.92 19.32 -20.65
C ASP A 363 -19.86 17.80 -20.85
N SER A 364 -18.67 17.24 -20.94
CA SER A 364 -18.49 15.80 -21.03
C SER A 364 -18.91 15.09 -19.73
N LEU A 365 -18.53 15.65 -18.57
CA LEU A 365 -18.93 15.12 -17.26
C LEU A 365 -20.44 15.21 -17.05
N ARG A 366 -21.08 16.33 -17.47
CA ARG A 366 -22.51 16.56 -17.37
C ARG A 366 -23.28 15.56 -18.22
N ARG A 367 -22.90 15.33 -19.47
CA ARG A 367 -23.53 14.32 -20.32
C ARG A 367 -23.61 12.94 -19.66
N LEU A 368 -22.61 12.57 -18.88
CA LEU A 368 -22.64 11.31 -18.13
C LEU A 368 -23.65 11.34 -16.99
N THR A 369 -23.68 12.41 -16.20
CA THR A 369 -24.56 12.49 -15.02
C THR A 369 -26.02 12.78 -15.36
N ASP A 370 -26.31 13.40 -16.50
CA ASP A 370 -27.67 13.64 -16.97
C ASP A 370 -28.35 12.36 -17.50
N ASN A 371 -27.56 11.38 -17.94
CA ASN A 371 -28.07 10.14 -18.51
C ASN A 371 -28.09 8.94 -17.52
N ILE A 372 -27.78 9.15 -16.25
CA ILE A 372 -27.86 8.10 -15.20
C ILE A 372 -29.17 8.19 -14.34
#